data_8a9ad6bb5b14580eb964cda8f797e0e6
#
_entry.id   8a9ad6bb5b14580eb964cda8f797e0e6
#
_cell.length_a   1.000
_cell.length_b   1.000
_cell.length_c   1.000
_cell.angle_alpha   90.00
_cell.angle_beta   90.00
_cell.angle_gamma   90.00
#
_symmetry.space_group_name_H-M   'P 1'
#
loop_
_entity.id
_entity.type
_entity.pdbx_description
1 polymer ?
#
loop_
_entity_poly.entity_id
_entity_poly.type
_entity_poly.pdbx_seq_one_letter_code
_entity_poly.pdbx_strand_id
1 'polypeptide(L)'
;MRRLTFLVAAAALTLPACVQTRQYADLDFTPPEGNYKLLVMRPDVSVGSVTTGGMVEPRADWTEQARTNLITALRAQQATRGGNVLIMERRDSLPGVDPDTVAELERLHYAVGQSIALHRYSGRYLPTKRGKGLDWTLGQDAVRLGQRTGMDYALFLYAEDSFASTGRIALQVLGVAGCVVGFCVPNIGGGGQFAYASLVDLRSGEVVWFNVLQAGTQVAGIKMGDLRTPQGAAQAVDRLLNRMKPGRAVRERQEASR
;
A
#
# COMPACT_ATOMS: atom_id res chain seq x y z
N MET A 1 8.98 2.24 45.58
CA MET A 1 9.24 1.34 44.47
C MET A 1 7.98 1.02 43.63
N ARG A 2 6.79 0.77 44.21
CA ARG A 2 5.53 0.48 43.42
C ARG A 2 5.07 1.58 42.47
N ARG A 3 5.33 2.86 42.74
CA ARG A 3 4.92 3.99 41.88
C ARG A 3 5.81 4.16 40.62
N LEU A 4 7.07 3.74 40.71
CA LEU A 4 8.04 3.80 39.62
C LEU A 4 7.72 2.73 38.53
N THR A 5 7.27 1.55 38.98
CA THR A 5 6.89 0.44 38.09
C THR A 5 5.65 0.76 37.25
N PHE A 6 4.69 1.50 37.80
CA PHE A 6 3.49 1.95 37.06
C PHE A 6 3.81 3.01 36.00
N LEU A 7 4.78 3.89 36.25
CA LEU A 7 5.21 4.92 35.28
C LEU A 7 5.98 4.31 34.11
N VAL A 8 6.78 3.27 34.32
CA VAL A 8 7.50 2.56 33.26
C VAL A 8 6.53 1.75 32.38
N ALA A 9 5.52 1.12 32.97
CA ALA A 9 4.49 0.39 32.22
C ALA A 9 3.60 1.32 31.37
N ALA A 10 3.29 2.53 31.85
CA ALA A 10 2.51 3.52 31.11
C ALA A 10 3.31 4.13 29.94
N ALA A 11 4.63 4.32 30.09
CA ALA A 11 5.50 4.83 29.04
C ALA A 11 5.71 3.84 27.88
N ALA A 12 5.63 2.53 28.15
CA ALA A 12 5.74 1.49 27.11
C ALA A 12 4.53 1.43 26.17
N LEU A 13 3.38 1.99 26.57
CA LEU A 13 2.14 2.01 25.77
C LEU A 13 2.09 3.16 24.76
N THR A 14 3.04 4.10 24.78
CA THR A 14 3.05 5.28 23.92
C THR A 14 4.02 5.19 22.73
N LEU A 15 4.59 4.01 22.44
CA LEU A 15 5.42 3.86 21.26
C LEU A 15 4.55 3.98 20.00
N PRO A 16 4.70 5.05 19.21
CA PRO A 16 3.96 5.18 17.96
C PRO A 16 4.37 4.02 17.05
N ALA A 17 3.38 3.26 16.59
CA ALA A 17 3.60 2.28 15.54
C ALA A 17 4.11 3.05 14.32
N CYS A 18 5.41 2.90 14.01
CA CYS A 18 6.03 3.58 12.90
C CYS A 18 5.40 3.10 11.59
N VAL A 19 4.57 3.95 10.99
CA VAL A 19 4.12 3.77 9.62
C VAL A 19 5.13 4.44 8.72
N GLN A 20 5.79 3.66 7.88
CA GLN A 20 6.77 4.18 6.93
C GLN A 20 6.14 4.26 5.53
N THR A 21 6.31 5.41 4.90
CA THR A 21 5.99 5.61 3.48
C THR A 21 7.24 6.08 2.76
N ARG A 22 7.55 5.48 1.60
CA ARG A 22 8.65 5.90 0.73
C ARG A 22 8.15 6.05 -0.68
N GLN A 23 8.38 7.20 -1.26
CA GLN A 23 7.98 7.55 -2.62
C GLN A 23 9.16 7.55 -3.55
N TYR A 24 8.91 7.07 -4.77
CA TYR A 24 9.82 7.15 -5.90
C TYR A 24 9.06 7.68 -7.11
N ALA A 25 9.68 8.59 -7.85
CA ALA A 25 9.16 9.09 -9.12
C ALA A 25 10.27 9.03 -10.15
N ASP A 26 9.92 8.99 -11.43
CA ASP A 26 10.87 9.23 -12.50
C ASP A 26 11.42 10.65 -12.37
N LEU A 27 12.71 10.81 -12.73
CA LEU A 27 13.39 12.11 -12.64
C LEU A 27 12.74 13.14 -13.59
N ASP A 28 12.25 12.69 -14.73
CA ASP A 28 11.62 13.51 -15.76
C ASP A 28 10.09 13.58 -15.64
N PHE A 29 9.51 12.86 -14.66
CA PHE A 29 8.09 12.88 -14.44
C PHE A 29 7.63 14.19 -13.82
N THR A 30 6.86 14.96 -14.57
CA THR A 30 6.11 16.11 -14.07
C THR A 30 4.67 15.67 -13.87
N PRO A 31 4.14 15.75 -12.62
CA PRO A 31 2.74 15.43 -12.37
C PRO A 31 1.84 16.26 -13.29
N PRO A 32 0.86 15.64 -13.94
CA PRO A 32 -0.05 16.38 -14.81
C PRO A 32 -0.84 17.42 -14.01
N GLU A 33 -0.93 18.64 -14.54
CA GLU A 33 -1.75 19.72 -13.98
C GLU A 33 -3.14 19.70 -14.67
N GLY A 34 -4.19 19.51 -13.87
CA GLY A 34 -5.57 19.88 -14.22
C GLY A 34 -6.34 18.89 -15.12
N ASN A 35 -5.97 18.67 -16.35
CA ASN A 35 -6.82 18.02 -17.37
C ASN A 35 -6.40 16.60 -17.78
N TYR A 36 -5.80 15.81 -16.91
CA TYR A 36 -5.46 14.43 -17.22
C TYR A 36 -6.65 13.47 -16.99
N LYS A 37 -6.69 12.40 -17.76
CA LYS A 37 -7.66 11.32 -17.63
C LYS A 37 -7.02 10.17 -16.87
N LEU A 38 -7.56 9.86 -15.69
CA LEU A 38 -7.03 8.84 -14.79
C LEU A 38 -7.97 7.64 -14.72
N LEU A 39 -7.46 6.47 -15.07
CA LEU A 39 -8.09 5.20 -14.76
C LEU A 39 -7.59 4.71 -13.40
N VAL A 40 -8.46 4.59 -12.42
CA VAL A 40 -8.16 3.91 -11.17
C VAL A 40 -8.51 2.44 -11.32
N MET A 41 -7.51 1.59 -11.35
CA MET A 41 -7.69 0.15 -11.46
C MET A 41 -8.30 -0.42 -10.18
N ARG A 42 -8.99 -1.54 -10.30
CA ARG A 42 -9.54 -2.27 -9.15
C ARG A 42 -8.41 -2.62 -8.19
N PRO A 43 -8.49 -2.26 -6.89
CA PRO A 43 -7.45 -2.59 -5.94
C PRO A 43 -7.24 -4.10 -5.81
N ASP A 44 -5.99 -4.54 -5.92
CA ASP A 44 -5.58 -5.90 -5.60
C ASP A 44 -5.33 -6.00 -4.10
N VAL A 45 -6.20 -6.72 -3.41
CA VAL A 45 -6.25 -6.77 -1.94
C VAL A 45 -6.23 -8.20 -1.47
N SER A 46 -5.40 -8.47 -0.48
CA SER A 46 -5.38 -9.72 0.28
C SER A 46 -5.44 -9.43 1.78
N VAL A 47 -6.42 -9.97 2.47
CA VAL A 47 -6.53 -9.85 3.93
C VAL A 47 -6.62 -11.22 4.56
N GLY A 48 -5.80 -11.45 5.61
CA GLY A 48 -5.73 -12.75 6.25
C GLY A 48 -5.67 -12.70 7.77
N SER A 49 -5.86 -13.87 8.38
CA SER A 49 -5.70 -14.11 9.81
C SER A 49 -4.38 -14.81 10.07
N VAL A 50 -3.56 -14.27 10.98
CA VAL A 50 -2.33 -14.92 11.42
C VAL A 50 -2.67 -15.93 12.50
N THR A 51 -2.46 -17.20 12.20
CA THR A 51 -2.71 -18.32 13.14
C THR A 51 -1.78 -18.26 14.33
N THR A 52 -2.07 -19.07 15.35
CA THR A 52 -1.19 -19.27 16.51
C THR A 52 0.22 -19.70 16.09
N GLY A 53 0.34 -20.52 15.05
CA GLY A 53 1.61 -20.99 14.47
C GLY A 53 2.33 -19.95 13.59
N GLY A 54 1.71 -18.80 13.28
CA GLY A 54 2.31 -17.73 12.50
C GLY A 54 2.02 -17.76 11.00
N MET A 55 1.23 -18.73 10.53
CA MET A 55 0.80 -18.76 9.13
C MET A 55 -0.34 -17.78 8.89
N VAL A 56 -0.35 -17.14 7.71
CA VAL A 56 -1.46 -16.28 7.29
C VAL A 56 -2.49 -17.14 6.55
N GLU A 57 -3.69 -17.19 7.10
CA GLU A 57 -4.85 -17.80 6.45
C GLU A 57 -5.66 -16.72 5.73
N PRO A 58 -5.79 -16.78 4.38
CA PRO A 58 -6.57 -15.82 3.63
C PRO A 58 -8.05 -15.83 4.06
N ARG A 59 -8.64 -14.64 4.18
CA ARG A 59 -10.04 -14.44 4.55
C ARG A 59 -10.77 -13.70 3.42
N ALA A 60 -11.59 -14.42 2.68
CA ALA A 60 -12.32 -13.88 1.53
C ALA A 60 -13.30 -12.76 1.93
N ASP A 61 -14.00 -12.94 3.05
CA ASP A 61 -14.91 -11.95 3.63
C ASP A 61 -14.19 -10.63 3.99
N TRP A 62 -13.04 -10.72 4.64
CA TRP A 62 -12.22 -9.55 5.01
C TRP A 62 -11.60 -8.88 3.79
N THR A 63 -11.18 -9.67 2.83
CA THR A 63 -10.58 -9.19 1.57
C THR A 63 -11.60 -8.36 0.77
N GLU A 64 -12.84 -8.84 0.63
CA GLU A 64 -13.87 -8.12 -0.10
C GLU A 64 -14.33 -6.86 0.64
N GLN A 65 -14.46 -6.94 1.97
CA GLN A 65 -14.72 -5.77 2.81
C GLN A 65 -13.63 -4.69 2.66
N ALA A 66 -12.36 -5.09 2.73
CA ALA A 66 -11.23 -4.17 2.58
C ALA A 66 -11.19 -3.54 1.17
N ARG A 67 -11.48 -4.33 0.12
CA ARG A 67 -11.54 -3.83 -1.25
C ARG A 67 -12.64 -2.78 -1.42
N THR A 68 -13.82 -3.04 -0.91
CA THR A 68 -14.97 -2.10 -0.95
C THR A 68 -14.64 -0.79 -0.22
N ASN A 69 -14.00 -0.87 0.95
CA ASN A 69 -13.57 0.30 1.70
C ASN A 69 -12.50 1.10 0.95
N LEU A 70 -11.54 0.42 0.31
CA LEU A 70 -10.49 1.08 -0.48
C LEU A 70 -11.08 1.78 -1.73
N ILE A 71 -12.00 1.16 -2.45
CA ILE A 71 -12.69 1.79 -3.59
C ILE A 71 -13.43 3.05 -3.12
N THR A 72 -14.14 2.98 -2.01
CA THR A 72 -14.85 4.13 -1.43
C THR A 72 -13.89 5.25 -1.04
N ALA A 73 -12.77 4.92 -0.40
CA ALA A 73 -11.74 5.88 -0.03
C ALA A 73 -11.06 6.52 -1.26
N LEU A 74 -10.78 5.74 -2.30
CA LEU A 74 -10.23 6.24 -3.58
C LEU A 74 -11.19 7.20 -4.25
N ARG A 75 -12.50 6.91 -4.28
CA ARG A 75 -13.50 7.83 -4.81
C ARG A 75 -13.53 9.16 -4.06
N ALA A 76 -13.58 9.10 -2.74
CA ALA A 76 -13.59 10.30 -1.91
C ALA A 76 -12.34 11.15 -2.14
N GLN A 77 -11.17 10.53 -2.23
CA GLN A 77 -9.92 11.24 -2.45
C GLN A 77 -9.85 11.84 -3.86
N GLN A 78 -10.28 11.12 -4.89
CA GLN A 78 -10.25 11.63 -6.27
C GLN A 78 -11.26 12.78 -6.50
N ALA A 79 -12.41 12.75 -5.81
CA ALA A 79 -13.37 13.85 -5.85
C ALA A 79 -12.78 15.20 -5.39
N THR A 80 -11.76 15.18 -4.53
CA THR A 80 -11.07 16.39 -4.03
C THR A 80 -9.96 16.89 -4.96
N ARG A 81 -9.52 16.08 -5.94
CA ARG A 81 -8.38 16.41 -6.80
C ARG A 81 -8.77 17.07 -8.14
N GLY A 82 -10.02 16.93 -8.54
CA GLY A 82 -10.47 17.31 -9.89
C GLY A 82 -9.91 16.35 -10.97
N GLY A 83 -10.31 16.57 -12.22
CA GLY A 83 -9.89 15.76 -13.35
C GLY A 83 -10.95 14.75 -13.78
N ASN A 84 -10.73 14.12 -14.93
CA ASN A 84 -11.60 13.06 -15.45
C ASN A 84 -11.11 11.71 -14.90
N VAL A 85 -11.80 11.19 -13.88
CA VAL A 85 -11.41 9.94 -13.19
C VAL A 85 -12.45 8.87 -13.46
N LEU A 86 -12.00 7.74 -14.02
CA LEU A 86 -12.77 6.52 -14.16
C LEU A 86 -12.28 5.50 -13.13
N ILE A 87 -13.16 4.97 -12.29
CA ILE A 87 -12.82 3.94 -11.30
C ILE A 87 -13.35 2.60 -11.76
N MET A 88 -12.46 1.65 -11.98
CA MET A 88 -12.79 0.28 -12.32
C MET A 88 -13.11 -0.51 -11.04
N GLU A 89 -14.36 -0.88 -10.85
CA GLU A 89 -14.80 -1.68 -9.70
C GLU A 89 -14.68 -3.17 -9.96
N ARG A 90 -14.93 -3.57 -11.20
CA ARG A 90 -14.91 -4.95 -11.69
C ARG A 90 -14.10 -5.02 -12.97
N ARG A 91 -13.48 -6.17 -13.25
CA ARG A 91 -12.67 -6.37 -14.46
C ARG A 91 -13.47 -6.25 -15.75
N ASP A 92 -14.77 -6.58 -15.71
CA ASP A 92 -15.70 -6.52 -16.83
C ASP A 92 -16.39 -5.14 -16.97
N SER A 93 -16.00 -4.14 -16.18
CA SER A 93 -16.64 -2.82 -16.18
C SER A 93 -16.09 -1.85 -17.22
N LEU A 94 -15.02 -2.21 -17.94
CA LEU A 94 -14.41 -1.36 -18.96
C LEU A 94 -14.92 -1.76 -20.34
N PRO A 95 -15.71 -0.88 -21.04
CA PRO A 95 -16.20 -1.18 -22.37
C PRO A 95 -15.05 -1.42 -23.36
N GLY A 96 -15.14 -2.50 -24.13
CA GLY A 96 -14.18 -2.82 -25.18
C GLY A 96 -12.82 -3.33 -24.67
N VAL A 97 -12.67 -3.57 -23.39
CA VAL A 97 -11.49 -4.20 -22.78
C VAL A 97 -11.85 -5.60 -22.31
N ASP A 98 -11.07 -6.58 -22.74
CA ASP A 98 -11.24 -7.95 -22.32
C ASP A 98 -10.84 -8.12 -20.83
N PRO A 99 -11.71 -8.71 -19.98
CA PRO A 99 -11.43 -8.95 -18.57
C PRO A 99 -10.18 -9.78 -18.31
N ASP A 100 -9.82 -10.71 -19.20
CA ASP A 100 -8.62 -11.52 -19.06
C ASP A 100 -7.36 -10.69 -19.28
N THR A 101 -7.38 -9.75 -20.24
CA THR A 101 -6.29 -8.77 -20.44
C THR A 101 -6.12 -7.89 -19.20
N VAL A 102 -7.20 -7.47 -18.55
CA VAL A 102 -7.13 -6.72 -17.28
C VAL A 102 -6.50 -7.57 -16.20
N ALA A 103 -6.91 -8.84 -16.08
CA ALA A 103 -6.37 -9.75 -15.08
C ALA A 103 -4.87 -10.06 -15.29
N GLU A 104 -4.41 -10.14 -16.52
CA GLU A 104 -2.99 -10.28 -16.85
C GLU A 104 -2.19 -9.04 -16.47
N LEU A 105 -2.73 -7.87 -16.78
CA LEU A 105 -2.10 -6.59 -16.42
C LEU A 105 -2.02 -6.39 -14.91
N GLU A 106 -3.05 -6.78 -14.15
CA GLU A 106 -3.03 -6.77 -12.68
C GLU A 106 -1.94 -7.70 -12.12
N ARG A 107 -1.80 -8.93 -12.68
CA ARG A 107 -0.74 -9.87 -12.30
C ARG A 107 0.66 -9.35 -12.62
N LEU A 108 0.82 -8.73 -13.80
CA LEU A 108 2.08 -8.10 -14.20
C LEU A 108 2.41 -6.93 -13.28
N HIS A 109 1.43 -6.08 -12.96
CA HIS A 109 1.60 -4.99 -12.00
C HIS A 109 2.04 -5.51 -10.63
N TYR A 110 1.43 -6.60 -10.14
CA TYR A 110 1.86 -7.24 -8.89
C TYR A 110 3.34 -7.62 -8.94
N ALA A 111 3.77 -8.35 -9.96
CA ALA A 111 5.15 -8.81 -10.11
C ALA A 111 6.16 -7.66 -10.23
N VAL A 112 5.84 -6.63 -11.02
CA VAL A 112 6.65 -5.42 -11.19
C VAL A 112 6.68 -4.62 -9.89
N GLY A 113 5.54 -4.42 -9.23
CA GLY A 113 5.44 -3.68 -7.97
C GLY A 113 6.25 -4.34 -6.84
N GLN A 114 6.17 -5.68 -6.70
CA GLN A 114 7.01 -6.42 -5.76
C GLN A 114 8.51 -6.24 -6.07
N SER A 115 8.87 -6.28 -7.35
CA SER A 115 10.27 -6.08 -7.78
C SER A 115 10.77 -4.67 -7.46
N ILE A 116 9.95 -3.63 -7.68
CA ILE A 116 10.28 -2.25 -7.32
C ILE A 116 10.44 -2.13 -5.81
N ALA A 117 9.48 -2.65 -5.03
CA ALA A 117 9.49 -2.60 -3.58
C ALA A 117 10.75 -3.29 -3.02
N LEU A 118 11.07 -4.48 -3.54
CA LEU A 118 12.26 -5.23 -3.13
C LEU A 118 13.55 -4.48 -3.45
N HIS A 119 13.67 -3.96 -4.68
CA HIS A 119 14.86 -3.25 -5.15
C HIS A 119 15.07 -1.92 -4.40
N ARG A 120 14.01 -1.12 -4.26
CA ARG A 120 14.11 0.24 -3.71
C ARG A 120 13.93 0.31 -2.20
N TYR A 121 13.10 -0.57 -1.66
CA TYR A 121 12.73 -0.53 -0.24
C TYR A 121 13.58 -1.43 0.64
N SER A 122 13.84 -2.68 0.20
CA SER A 122 14.59 -3.67 0.99
C SER A 122 16.11 -3.58 0.82
N GLY A 123 16.62 -2.67 -0.02
CA GLY A 123 18.06 -2.56 -0.31
C GLY A 123 18.64 -3.73 -1.11
N ARG A 124 17.81 -4.61 -1.62
CA ARG A 124 18.22 -5.74 -2.49
C ARG A 124 18.31 -5.27 -3.94
N TYR A 125 19.34 -4.52 -4.24
CA TYR A 125 19.51 -3.88 -5.54
C TYR A 125 19.69 -4.90 -6.67
N LEU A 126 18.82 -4.83 -7.68
CA LEU A 126 19.00 -5.53 -8.93
C LEU A 126 20.17 -4.86 -9.70
N PRO A 127 21.21 -5.61 -10.12
CA PRO A 127 22.38 -5.04 -10.78
C PRO A 127 22.04 -4.20 -12.00
N THR A 128 21.07 -4.65 -12.81
CA THR A 128 20.63 -3.98 -14.06
C THR A 128 19.83 -2.69 -13.82
N LYS A 129 19.36 -2.46 -12.58
CA LYS A 129 18.55 -1.29 -12.19
C LYS A 129 19.32 -0.31 -11.28
N ARG A 130 20.56 -0.66 -10.90
CA ARG A 130 21.36 0.18 -10.01
C ARG A 130 21.70 1.51 -10.69
N GLY A 131 21.50 2.63 -9.97
CA GLY A 131 21.78 3.97 -10.48
C GLY A 131 20.76 4.52 -11.47
N LYS A 132 19.77 3.73 -11.88
CA LYS A 132 18.67 4.18 -12.73
C LYS A 132 17.54 4.77 -11.87
N GLY A 133 16.76 5.68 -12.44
CA GLY A 133 15.53 6.20 -11.88
C GLY A 133 14.46 5.12 -11.68
N LEU A 134 13.21 5.47 -11.84
CA LEU A 134 12.10 4.51 -11.83
C LEU A 134 11.97 3.87 -13.22
N ASP A 135 12.94 3.03 -13.58
CA ASP A 135 13.07 2.36 -14.89
C ASP A 135 12.29 1.02 -14.87
N TRP A 136 10.96 1.10 -14.93
CA TRP A 136 10.04 -0.05 -14.90
C TRP A 136 8.86 0.19 -15.80
N THR A 137 8.36 -0.88 -16.44
CA THR A 137 7.24 -0.79 -17.38
C THR A 137 6.27 -1.96 -17.23
N LEU A 138 5.01 -1.71 -17.52
CA LEU A 138 3.99 -2.74 -17.74
C LEU A 138 3.82 -3.06 -19.24
N GLY A 139 4.67 -2.48 -20.10
CA GLY A 139 4.77 -2.81 -21.50
C GLY A 139 3.54 -2.44 -22.33
N GLN A 140 3.40 -3.15 -23.47
CA GLN A 140 2.42 -2.86 -24.51
C GLN A 140 0.97 -3.11 -24.06
N ASP A 141 0.74 -3.94 -23.04
CA ASP A 141 -0.61 -4.19 -22.53
C ASP A 141 -1.18 -2.95 -21.84
N ALA A 142 -0.35 -2.21 -21.09
CA ALA A 142 -0.75 -0.91 -20.56
C ALA A 142 -1.04 0.11 -21.65
N VAL A 143 -0.23 0.13 -22.71
CA VAL A 143 -0.46 1.02 -23.86
C VAL A 143 -1.80 0.68 -24.55
N ARG A 144 -2.07 -0.61 -24.77
CA ARG A 144 -3.35 -1.06 -25.35
C ARG A 144 -4.56 -0.67 -24.47
N LEU A 145 -4.41 -0.78 -23.15
CA LEU A 145 -5.43 -0.33 -22.21
C LEU A 145 -5.73 1.17 -22.39
N GLY A 146 -4.68 2.00 -22.48
CA GLY A 146 -4.82 3.44 -22.73
C GLY A 146 -5.54 3.75 -24.05
N GLN A 147 -5.15 3.07 -25.13
CA GLN A 147 -5.77 3.25 -26.43
C GLN A 147 -7.26 2.88 -26.45
N ARG A 148 -7.66 1.82 -25.73
CA ARG A 148 -9.06 1.37 -25.67
C ARG A 148 -9.93 2.22 -24.75
N THR A 149 -9.37 2.71 -23.66
CA THR A 149 -10.11 3.50 -22.66
C THR A 149 -10.05 5.00 -22.90
N GLY A 150 -9.07 5.47 -23.69
CA GLY A 150 -8.79 6.89 -23.88
C GLY A 150 -8.26 7.58 -22.63
N MET A 151 -7.72 6.81 -21.67
CA MET A 151 -7.12 7.31 -20.44
C MET A 151 -5.62 7.58 -20.63
N ASP A 152 -5.11 8.62 -19.94
CA ASP A 152 -3.71 9.01 -20.03
C ASP A 152 -2.85 8.22 -19.02
N TYR A 153 -3.39 7.98 -17.83
CA TYR A 153 -2.70 7.29 -16.74
C TYR A 153 -3.58 6.22 -16.12
N ALA A 154 -2.94 5.19 -15.57
CA ALA A 154 -3.59 4.21 -14.70
C ALA A 154 -2.95 4.21 -13.31
N LEU A 155 -3.80 4.29 -12.29
CA LEU A 155 -3.40 4.12 -10.89
C LEU A 155 -3.71 2.69 -10.46
N PHE A 156 -2.68 1.95 -10.14
CA PHE A 156 -2.76 0.62 -9.56
C PHE A 156 -2.50 0.70 -8.05
N LEU A 157 -3.18 -0.14 -7.30
CA LEU A 157 -3.01 -0.27 -5.86
C LEU A 157 -2.99 -1.76 -5.48
N TYR A 158 -1.94 -2.16 -4.77
CA TYR A 158 -1.84 -3.44 -4.10
C TYR A 158 -1.84 -3.22 -2.59
N ALA A 159 -2.56 -4.05 -1.84
CA ALA A 159 -2.57 -4.01 -0.40
C ALA A 159 -2.69 -5.41 0.20
N GLU A 160 -1.78 -5.72 1.09
CA GLU A 160 -1.82 -6.93 1.92
C GLU A 160 -1.95 -6.52 3.38
N ASP A 161 -2.89 -7.15 4.09
CA ASP A 161 -3.16 -6.88 5.48
C ASP A 161 -3.38 -8.18 6.25
N SER A 162 -2.82 -8.29 7.44
CA SER A 162 -2.97 -9.47 8.27
C SER A 162 -3.20 -9.12 9.73
N PHE A 163 -4.04 -9.93 10.37
CA PHE A 163 -4.50 -9.71 11.74
C PHE A 163 -4.25 -10.95 12.59
N ALA A 164 -3.75 -10.75 13.80
CA ALA A 164 -3.60 -11.83 14.75
C ALA A 164 -4.94 -12.50 15.04
N SER A 165 -4.97 -13.83 14.99
CA SER A 165 -6.08 -14.62 15.51
C SER A 165 -6.23 -14.44 17.02
N THR A 166 -7.40 -14.77 17.57
CA THR A 166 -7.65 -14.71 19.03
C THR A 166 -6.62 -15.50 19.83
N GLY A 167 -6.24 -16.70 19.35
CA GLY A 167 -5.22 -17.52 19.99
C GLY A 167 -3.84 -16.86 19.96
N ARG A 168 -3.49 -16.18 18.87
CA ARG A 168 -2.22 -15.45 18.76
C ARG A 168 -2.19 -14.21 19.64
N ILE A 169 -3.31 -13.48 19.76
CA ILE A 169 -3.45 -12.36 20.70
C ILE A 169 -3.26 -12.86 22.13
N ALA A 170 -3.89 -13.97 22.50
CA ALA A 170 -3.74 -14.57 23.81
C ALA A 170 -2.26 -14.90 24.12
N LEU A 171 -1.52 -15.48 23.16
CA LEU A 171 -0.09 -15.73 23.31
C LEU A 171 0.73 -14.43 23.48
N GLN A 172 0.38 -13.37 22.76
CA GLN A 172 1.05 -12.07 22.91
C GLN A 172 0.84 -11.51 24.32
N VAL A 173 -0.39 -11.56 24.82
CA VAL A 173 -0.75 -11.10 26.17
C VAL A 173 0.00 -11.91 27.23
N LEU A 174 0.04 -13.25 27.08
CA LEU A 174 0.80 -14.13 27.98
C LEU A 174 2.30 -13.83 27.92
N GLY A 175 2.85 -13.58 26.73
CA GLY A 175 4.24 -13.21 26.53
C GLY A 175 4.61 -11.91 27.26
N VAL A 176 3.76 -10.88 27.14
CA VAL A 176 3.96 -9.60 27.85
C VAL A 176 3.80 -9.79 29.35
N ALA A 177 2.80 -10.54 29.83
CA ALA A 177 2.62 -10.85 31.24
C ALA A 177 3.80 -11.64 31.81
N GLY A 178 4.35 -12.59 31.04
CA GLY A 178 5.54 -13.35 31.40
C GLY A 178 6.77 -12.47 31.66
N CYS A 179 6.94 -11.39 30.90
CA CYS A 179 8.04 -10.43 31.12
C CYS A 179 7.97 -9.77 32.52
N VAL A 180 6.78 -9.57 33.06
CA VAL A 180 6.59 -8.97 34.38
C VAL A 180 7.08 -9.89 35.50
N VAL A 181 7.03 -11.22 35.25
CA VAL A 181 7.46 -12.25 36.20
C VAL A 181 8.82 -12.87 35.86
N GLY A 182 9.55 -12.29 34.91
CA GLY A 182 10.93 -12.69 34.57
C GLY A 182 11.03 -13.73 33.43
N PHE A 183 9.94 -14.14 32.80
CA PHE A 183 9.92 -15.05 31.67
C PHE A 183 9.46 -14.32 30.40
N CYS A 184 10.35 -13.57 29.77
CA CYS A 184 10.02 -12.90 28.50
C CYS A 184 9.95 -13.91 27.35
N VAL A 185 8.75 -14.07 26.77
CA VAL A 185 8.60 -14.73 25.47
C VAL A 185 8.90 -13.69 24.38
N PRO A 186 9.69 -14.04 23.32
CA PRO A 186 9.95 -13.13 22.21
C PRO A 186 8.65 -12.60 21.62
N ASN A 187 8.65 -11.32 21.19
CA ASN A 187 7.48 -10.70 20.58
C ASN A 187 7.00 -11.51 19.37
N ILE A 188 5.91 -12.21 19.55
CA ILE A 188 5.25 -12.96 18.47
C ILE A 188 4.43 -11.97 17.66
N GLY A 189 4.98 -11.47 16.55
CA GLY A 189 4.33 -10.49 15.69
C GLY A 189 2.87 -10.83 15.39
N GLY A 190 1.99 -9.84 15.42
CA GLY A 190 0.53 -9.99 15.31
C GLY A 190 -0.05 -9.79 13.92
N GLY A 191 0.76 -9.82 12.89
CA GLY A 191 0.37 -9.43 11.53
C GLY A 191 0.92 -8.06 11.17
N GLY A 192 0.81 -7.69 9.91
CA GLY A 192 1.33 -6.43 9.37
C GLY A 192 0.54 -5.98 8.17
N GLN A 193 0.80 -4.76 7.74
CA GLN A 193 0.23 -4.18 6.54
C GLN A 193 1.37 -3.78 5.61
N PHE A 194 1.25 -4.20 4.37
CA PHE A 194 2.11 -3.79 3.28
C PHE A 194 1.24 -3.37 2.10
N ALA A 195 1.52 -2.22 1.52
CA ALA A 195 0.82 -1.76 0.35
C ALA A 195 1.74 -0.94 -0.54
N TYR A 196 1.42 -0.88 -1.82
CA TYR A 196 2.03 0.05 -2.75
C TYR A 196 1.02 0.54 -3.77
N ALA A 197 1.30 1.71 -4.30
CA ALA A 197 0.56 2.29 -5.41
C ALA A 197 1.52 2.72 -6.50
N SER A 198 1.12 2.53 -7.75
CA SER A 198 1.88 2.90 -8.93
C SER A 198 1.03 3.75 -9.86
N LEU A 199 1.61 4.81 -10.40
CA LEU A 199 1.04 5.54 -11.53
C LEU A 199 1.77 5.10 -12.79
N VAL A 200 1.01 4.64 -13.77
CA VAL A 200 1.52 4.16 -15.06
C VAL A 200 1.07 5.13 -16.15
N ASP A 201 1.99 5.63 -16.95
CA ASP A 201 1.68 6.38 -18.17
C ASP A 201 1.21 5.41 -19.25
N LEU A 202 -0.04 5.49 -19.66
CA LEU A 202 -0.65 4.57 -20.62
C LEU A 202 -0.24 4.86 -22.09
N ARG A 203 0.53 5.92 -22.33
CA ARG A 203 1.11 6.18 -23.65
C ARG A 203 2.39 5.40 -23.89
N SER A 204 3.19 5.18 -22.84
CA SER A 204 4.47 4.46 -22.89
C SER A 204 4.44 3.11 -22.18
N GLY A 205 3.51 2.89 -21.27
CA GLY A 205 3.45 1.73 -20.38
C GLY A 205 4.42 1.82 -19.20
N GLU A 206 5.11 2.95 -19.00
CA GLU A 206 6.11 3.13 -17.96
C GLU A 206 5.48 3.45 -16.60
N VAL A 207 6.10 2.95 -15.54
CA VAL A 207 5.77 3.29 -14.16
C VAL A 207 6.45 4.61 -13.83
N VAL A 208 5.68 5.71 -13.81
CA VAL A 208 6.21 7.08 -13.62
C VAL A 208 6.23 7.53 -12.16
N TRP A 209 5.47 6.86 -11.29
CA TRP A 209 5.45 7.12 -9.87
C TRP A 209 5.14 5.84 -9.08
N PHE A 210 5.75 5.71 -7.92
CA PHE A 210 5.59 4.55 -7.04
C PHE A 210 5.71 4.98 -5.58
N ASN A 211 4.81 4.49 -4.73
CA ASN A 211 4.87 4.72 -3.29
C ASN A 211 4.60 3.43 -2.52
N VAL A 212 5.33 3.23 -1.44
CA VAL A 212 5.20 2.08 -0.54
C VAL A 212 4.71 2.55 0.82
N LEU A 213 3.76 1.82 1.37
CA LEU A 213 3.28 1.92 2.74
C LEU A 213 3.60 0.62 3.47
N GLN A 214 4.33 0.73 4.56
CA GLN A 214 4.52 -0.37 5.48
C GLN A 214 4.08 0.08 6.88
N ALA A 215 3.11 -0.59 7.45
CA ALA A 215 2.66 -0.38 8.81
C ALA A 215 3.16 -1.53 9.70
N GLY A 216 3.55 -1.18 10.91
CA GLY A 216 4.08 -2.14 11.88
C GLY A 216 3.10 -3.21 12.30
N THR A 217 3.62 -4.19 12.99
CA THR A 217 2.88 -5.33 13.50
C THR A 217 1.83 -4.93 14.54
N GLN A 218 0.73 -5.65 14.52
CA GLN A 218 -0.27 -5.58 15.57
C GLN A 218 0.33 -6.02 16.94
N VAL A 219 0.16 -5.20 17.95
CA VAL A 219 0.56 -5.52 19.33
C VAL A 219 -0.67 -5.58 20.21
N ALA A 220 -0.85 -6.71 20.92
CA ALA A 220 -1.97 -6.95 21.83
C ALA A 220 -3.37 -6.65 21.22
N GLY A 221 -3.56 -6.99 19.95
CA GLY A 221 -4.81 -6.76 19.23
C GLY A 221 -5.01 -5.34 18.70
N ILE A 222 -4.12 -4.39 19.04
CA ILE A 222 -4.21 -3.00 18.56
C ILE A 222 -3.46 -2.87 17.24
N LYS A 223 -4.16 -2.47 16.18
CA LYS A 223 -3.60 -2.20 14.86
C LYS A 223 -4.10 -0.86 14.34
N MET A 224 -3.18 -0.05 13.83
CA MET A 224 -3.53 1.19 13.14
C MET A 224 -3.74 0.92 11.65
N GLY A 225 -4.80 1.49 11.09
CA GLY A 225 -5.07 1.42 9.65
C GLY A 225 -5.70 0.11 9.18
N ASP A 226 -6.63 -0.45 9.95
CA ASP A 226 -7.39 -1.67 9.59
C ASP A 226 -8.19 -1.46 8.31
N LEU A 227 -7.80 -2.13 7.21
CA LEU A 227 -8.44 -2.01 5.90
C LEU A 227 -9.89 -2.51 5.89
N ARG A 228 -10.29 -3.34 6.87
CA ARG A 228 -11.67 -3.81 7.03
C ARG A 228 -12.60 -2.70 7.52
N THR A 229 -12.05 -1.55 7.93
CA THR A 229 -12.82 -0.39 8.35
C THR A 229 -12.71 0.74 7.33
N PRO A 230 -13.80 1.53 7.12
CA PRO A 230 -13.75 2.70 6.22
C PRO A 230 -12.67 3.70 6.61
N GLN A 231 -12.47 3.95 7.91
CA GLN A 231 -11.48 4.88 8.43
C GLN A 231 -10.05 4.40 8.17
N GLY A 232 -9.78 3.11 8.37
CA GLY A 232 -8.46 2.53 8.12
C GLY A 232 -8.11 2.53 6.64
N ALA A 233 -9.07 2.21 5.78
CA ALA A 233 -8.89 2.29 4.32
C ALA A 233 -8.64 3.73 3.87
N ALA A 234 -9.40 4.72 4.40
CA ALA A 234 -9.19 6.13 4.09
C ALA A 234 -7.80 6.61 4.50
N GLN A 235 -7.32 6.22 5.69
CA GLN A 235 -5.97 6.53 6.15
C GLN A 235 -4.89 5.88 5.28
N ALA A 236 -5.08 4.63 4.84
CA ALA A 236 -4.14 3.95 3.97
C ALA A 236 -4.05 4.64 2.60
N VAL A 237 -5.19 4.97 1.99
CA VAL A 237 -5.27 5.69 0.72
C VAL A 237 -4.63 7.07 0.84
N ASP A 238 -4.95 7.84 1.90
CA ASP A 238 -4.34 9.15 2.12
C ASP A 238 -2.82 9.05 2.23
N ARG A 239 -2.29 8.13 3.02
CA ARG A 239 -0.84 7.93 3.18
C ARG A 239 -0.16 7.47 1.90
N LEU A 240 -0.78 6.57 1.14
CA LEU A 240 -0.24 6.11 -0.13
C LEU A 240 -0.21 7.22 -1.19
N LEU A 241 -1.27 8.04 -1.27
CA LEU A 241 -1.46 8.97 -2.37
C LEU A 241 -1.24 10.45 -2.00
N ASN A 242 -1.05 10.80 -0.73
CA ASN A 242 -0.91 12.20 -0.30
C ASN A 242 0.28 12.93 -0.95
N ARG A 243 1.34 12.19 -1.28
CA ARG A 243 2.55 12.73 -1.94
C ARG A 243 2.48 12.74 -3.46
N MET A 244 1.43 12.17 -4.05
CA MET A 244 1.15 12.28 -5.48
C MET A 244 0.57 13.67 -5.84
N LYS A 245 0.75 14.69 -4.98
CA LYS A 245 0.30 16.07 -5.25
C LYS A 245 1.17 16.69 -6.33
N PRO A 246 0.58 17.38 -7.32
CA PRO A 246 1.33 18.12 -8.32
C PRO A 246 2.32 19.08 -7.68
N GLY A 247 3.56 19.09 -8.13
CA GLY A 247 4.55 20.13 -7.80
C GLY A 247 5.34 19.98 -6.50
N ARG A 248 5.03 19.05 -5.59
CA ARG A 248 5.76 18.94 -4.32
C ARG A 248 7.08 18.16 -4.42
N ALA A 249 7.12 17.10 -5.23
CA ALA A 249 8.32 16.28 -5.41
C ALA A 249 9.46 17.04 -6.13
N VAL A 250 9.11 18.00 -6.98
CA VAL A 250 10.07 18.87 -7.68
C VAL A 250 10.65 19.93 -6.73
N ARG A 251 9.85 20.49 -5.83
CA ARG A 251 10.31 21.51 -4.86
C ARG A 251 11.25 20.94 -3.81
N GLU A 252 10.97 19.77 -3.25
CA GLU A 252 11.83 19.16 -2.22
C GLU A 252 13.23 18.78 -2.75
N ARG A 253 13.38 18.52 -4.06
CA ARG A 253 14.71 18.29 -4.69
C ARG A 253 15.46 19.58 -4.99
N GLN A 254 14.77 20.65 -5.36
CA GLN A 254 15.39 21.95 -5.59
C GLN A 254 15.86 22.58 -4.28
N GLU A 255 15.17 22.35 -3.16
CA GLU A 255 15.58 22.80 -1.84
C GLU A 255 16.72 21.96 -1.24
N ALA A 256 16.79 20.66 -1.54
CA ALA A 256 17.85 19.76 -1.10
C ALA A 256 19.15 19.88 -1.93
N SER A 257 19.12 20.58 -3.07
CA SER A 257 20.29 20.83 -3.93
C SER A 257 20.85 22.24 -3.81
N ARG A 258 20.29 23.04 -2.91
CA ARG A 258 20.80 24.37 -2.50
C ARG A 258 21.41 24.29 -1.10
#